data_29d413e55ff619fbef709296cdb75401
#
_entry.id   29d413e55ff619fbef709296cdb75401
#
_cell.length_a   1.000
_cell.length_b   1.000
_cell.length_c   1.000
_cell.angle_alpha   90.00
_cell.angle_beta   90.00
_cell.angle_gamma   90.00
#
_symmetry.space_group_name_H-M   'P 1'
#
loop_
_entity.id
_entity.type
_entity.pdbx_description
1 polymer ?
#
loop_
_entity_poly.entity_id
_entity_poly.type
_entity_poly.pdbx_seq_one_letter_code
_entity_poly.pdbx_strand_id
1 'polypeptide(L)'
;EMKNGLHINEQYFLPEIINSETTENLVSGEQGELVLTTLTKEALPILRYRTRDITVLSYDKCECGSHEARIKRVHGRSDDMMIIRGVNIYPIQIEKIIAGYSGDLSAHYVINVETDRNMDKITIVVEMNNYIEFYTQEYLIKLKKNIIDRLYRELQIHCLLELVNPETLKRSEGKAKRVFYNRELALS
;
A
#
# COMPACT_ATOMS: atom_id res chain seq x y z
N GLU A 1 8.64 10.01 -22.06
CA GLU A 1 7.55 9.02 -21.90
C GLU A 1 6.56 9.53 -20.87
N MET A 2 5.31 9.70 -21.29
CA MET A 2 4.24 10.15 -20.41
C MET A 2 3.77 8.97 -19.54
N LYS A 3 4.05 9.05 -18.23
CA LYS A 3 3.67 8.00 -17.26
C LYS A 3 2.24 8.23 -16.76
N ASN A 4 1.25 8.15 -17.65
CA ASN A 4 -0.16 8.43 -17.34
C ASN A 4 -1.01 7.16 -17.20
N GLY A 5 -0.49 6.10 -16.59
CA GLY A 5 -1.16 4.84 -16.38
C GLY A 5 -0.70 3.73 -17.33
N LEU A 6 -1.37 2.58 -17.26
CA LEU A 6 -1.09 1.39 -18.05
C LEU A 6 -2.33 1.05 -18.88
N HIS A 7 -2.16 0.89 -20.20
CA HIS A 7 -3.21 0.38 -21.07
C HIS A 7 -3.46 -1.09 -20.83
N ILE A 8 -4.74 -1.47 -20.85
CA ILE A 8 -5.16 -2.87 -20.82
C ILE A 8 -5.45 -3.29 -22.25
N ASN A 9 -4.85 -4.39 -22.68
CA ASN A 9 -5.14 -4.93 -24.00
C ASN A 9 -6.53 -5.56 -24.00
N GLU A 10 -7.52 -4.80 -24.46
CA GLU A 10 -8.94 -5.18 -24.48
C GLU A 10 -9.28 -6.27 -25.49
N GLN A 11 -8.33 -6.65 -26.38
CA GLN A 11 -8.50 -7.84 -27.24
C GLN A 11 -8.41 -9.14 -26.42
N TYR A 12 -7.70 -9.11 -25.28
CA TYR A 12 -7.46 -10.29 -24.44
C TYR A 12 -8.13 -10.22 -23.08
N PHE A 13 -8.45 -9.01 -22.58
CA PHE A 13 -9.01 -8.81 -21.25
C PHE A 13 -10.16 -7.82 -21.28
N LEU A 14 -11.24 -8.18 -20.59
CA LEU A 14 -12.30 -7.24 -20.23
C LEU A 14 -11.99 -6.72 -18.81
N PRO A 15 -11.64 -5.42 -18.66
CA PRO A 15 -11.48 -4.82 -17.34
C PRO A 15 -12.81 -4.29 -16.81
N GLU A 16 -13.03 -4.48 -15.53
CA GLU A 16 -14.11 -3.88 -14.76
C GLU A 16 -13.52 -3.22 -13.51
N ILE A 17 -14.21 -2.22 -12.98
CA ILE A 17 -13.90 -1.66 -11.67
C ILE A 17 -15.11 -1.84 -10.77
N ILE A 18 -14.92 -2.37 -9.58
CA ILE A 18 -16.00 -2.68 -8.65
C ILE A 18 -15.77 -2.07 -7.27
N ASN A 19 -16.84 -1.84 -6.55
CA ASN A 19 -16.77 -1.62 -5.11
C ASN A 19 -16.28 -2.92 -4.45
N SER A 20 -15.22 -2.85 -3.65
CA SER A 20 -14.58 -4.04 -3.04
C SER A 20 -15.46 -4.75 -2.02
N GLU A 21 -16.46 -4.06 -1.43
CA GLU A 21 -17.38 -4.58 -0.42
C GLU A 21 -18.69 -5.07 -1.06
N THR A 22 -19.39 -4.23 -1.83
CA THR A 22 -20.69 -4.57 -2.42
C THR A 22 -20.58 -5.38 -3.70
N THR A 23 -19.41 -5.39 -4.34
CA THR A 23 -19.13 -6.03 -5.65
C THR A 23 -19.89 -5.41 -6.83
N GLU A 24 -20.57 -4.29 -6.62
CA GLU A 24 -21.24 -3.54 -7.68
C GLU A 24 -20.23 -2.85 -8.59
N ASN A 25 -20.57 -2.78 -9.88
CA ASN A 25 -19.74 -2.09 -10.85
C ASN A 25 -19.76 -0.58 -10.58
N LEU A 26 -18.61 0.04 -10.65
CA LEU A 26 -18.41 1.48 -10.55
C LEU A 26 -18.29 2.10 -11.94
N VAL A 27 -18.57 3.39 -12.03
CA VAL A 27 -18.43 4.11 -13.30
C VAL A 27 -16.95 4.44 -13.58
N SER A 28 -16.64 4.64 -14.86
CA SER A 28 -15.30 5.08 -15.30
C SER A 28 -14.86 6.34 -14.55
N GLY A 29 -13.64 6.35 -14.06
CA GLY A 29 -13.08 7.45 -13.28
C GLY A 29 -13.21 7.32 -11.77
N GLU A 30 -14.06 6.42 -11.28
CA GLU A 30 -14.14 6.09 -9.85
C GLU A 30 -13.03 5.13 -9.43
N GLN A 31 -12.65 5.22 -8.16
CA GLN A 31 -11.66 4.32 -7.57
C GLN A 31 -12.35 3.07 -7.03
N GLY A 32 -11.85 1.90 -7.41
CA GLY A 32 -12.35 0.61 -6.94
C GLY A 32 -11.36 -0.51 -7.16
N GLU A 33 -11.84 -1.74 -6.94
CA GLU A 33 -11.06 -2.95 -7.16
C GLU A 33 -11.10 -3.35 -8.63
N LEU A 34 -9.92 -3.60 -9.22
CA LEU A 34 -9.81 -4.09 -10.59
C LEU A 34 -10.24 -5.56 -10.67
N VAL A 35 -11.11 -5.82 -11.63
CA VAL A 35 -11.55 -7.17 -11.99
C VAL A 35 -11.20 -7.41 -13.46
N LEU A 36 -10.72 -8.59 -13.77
CA LEU A 36 -10.33 -8.98 -15.12
C LEU A 36 -11.02 -10.26 -15.56
N THR A 37 -11.57 -10.25 -16.77
CA THR A 37 -12.05 -11.43 -17.46
C THR A 37 -11.18 -11.66 -18.70
N THR A 38 -10.70 -12.89 -18.90
CA THR A 38 -9.96 -13.25 -20.12
C THR A 38 -10.94 -13.56 -21.25
N LEU A 39 -10.68 -13.05 -22.47
CA LEU A 39 -11.57 -13.22 -23.62
C LEU A 39 -11.16 -14.35 -24.56
N THR A 40 -9.85 -14.57 -24.72
CA THR A 40 -9.30 -15.49 -25.73
C THR A 40 -8.46 -16.62 -25.13
N LYS A 41 -8.29 -16.65 -23.82
CA LYS A 41 -7.44 -17.62 -23.14
C LYS A 41 -8.15 -18.97 -23.04
N GLU A 42 -7.62 -19.99 -23.73
CA GLU A 42 -8.18 -21.35 -23.73
C GLU A 42 -7.73 -22.15 -22.51
N ALA A 43 -6.44 -22.08 -22.16
CA ALA A 43 -5.91 -22.74 -20.98
C ALA A 43 -6.06 -21.84 -19.75
N LEU A 44 -6.76 -22.32 -18.73
CA LEU A 44 -7.07 -21.61 -17.49
C LEU A 44 -7.78 -20.26 -17.74
N PRO A 45 -8.97 -20.24 -18.38
CA PRO A 45 -9.73 -19.01 -18.53
C PRO A 45 -10.16 -18.51 -17.15
N ILE A 46 -10.11 -17.19 -16.94
CA ILE A 46 -10.60 -16.56 -15.73
C ILE A 46 -11.80 -15.67 -16.05
N LEU A 47 -12.84 -15.80 -15.23
CA LEU A 47 -14.06 -15.00 -15.32
C LEU A 47 -14.15 -14.13 -14.07
N ARG A 48 -14.26 -12.81 -14.27
CA ARG A 48 -14.39 -11.81 -13.19
C ARG A 48 -13.39 -12.04 -12.06
N TYR A 49 -12.11 -12.24 -12.41
CA TYR A 49 -11.05 -12.44 -11.43
C TYR A 49 -10.78 -11.15 -10.68
N ARG A 50 -11.03 -11.17 -9.38
CA ARG A 50 -10.77 -10.06 -8.47
C ARG A 50 -9.27 -9.99 -8.21
N THR A 51 -8.58 -8.96 -8.74
CA THR A 51 -7.14 -8.79 -8.56
C THR A 51 -6.77 -8.34 -7.15
N ARG A 52 -7.74 -7.80 -6.42
CA ARG A 52 -7.59 -7.10 -5.13
C ARG A 52 -6.87 -5.76 -5.25
N ASP A 53 -6.40 -5.38 -6.40
CA ASP A 53 -5.72 -4.10 -6.60
C ASP A 53 -6.73 -2.96 -6.70
N ILE A 54 -6.55 -1.93 -5.89
CA ILE A 54 -7.35 -0.72 -5.90
C ILE A 54 -6.74 0.28 -6.89
N THR A 55 -7.50 0.63 -7.91
CA THR A 55 -7.08 1.57 -8.95
C THR A 55 -8.26 2.36 -9.49
N VAL A 56 -8.03 3.15 -10.53
CA VAL A 56 -9.06 3.87 -11.29
C VAL A 56 -8.97 3.40 -12.73
N LEU A 57 -10.09 2.98 -13.31
CA LEU A 57 -10.21 2.64 -14.71
C LEU A 57 -10.74 3.85 -15.48
N SER A 58 -10.10 4.22 -16.59
CA SER A 58 -10.49 5.35 -17.44
C SER A 58 -10.48 4.92 -18.89
N TYR A 59 -11.50 5.36 -19.61
CA TYR A 59 -11.63 5.24 -21.08
C TYR A 59 -11.35 6.56 -21.80
N ASP A 60 -10.82 7.56 -21.09
CA ASP A 60 -10.45 8.82 -21.69
C ASP A 60 -9.35 8.63 -22.74
N LYS A 61 -9.43 9.40 -23.83
CA LYS A 61 -8.43 9.37 -24.89
C LYS A 61 -7.02 9.61 -24.31
N CYS A 62 -6.12 8.69 -24.61
CA CYS A 62 -4.72 8.84 -24.23
C CYS A 62 -3.97 9.72 -25.24
N GLU A 63 -3.05 10.53 -24.74
CA GLU A 63 -2.16 11.35 -25.60
C GLU A 63 -1.26 10.52 -26.52
N CYS A 64 -1.06 9.22 -26.19
CA CYS A 64 -0.35 8.27 -27.07
C CYS A 64 -1.18 7.82 -28.28
N GLY A 65 -2.45 8.24 -28.38
CA GLY A 65 -3.37 7.89 -29.45
C GLY A 65 -4.18 6.61 -29.22
N SER A 66 -3.88 5.82 -28.18
CA SER A 66 -4.67 4.64 -27.84
C SER A 66 -6.04 5.00 -27.27
N HIS A 67 -7.04 4.19 -27.63
CA HIS A 67 -8.40 4.25 -27.12
C HIS A 67 -8.72 3.14 -26.11
N GLU A 68 -7.75 2.25 -25.86
CA GLU A 68 -7.91 1.15 -24.90
C GLU A 68 -8.08 1.66 -23.48
N ALA A 69 -8.82 0.89 -22.68
CA ALA A 69 -8.97 1.13 -21.25
C ALA A 69 -7.60 1.29 -20.56
N ARG A 70 -7.55 2.23 -19.63
CA ARG A 70 -6.31 2.54 -18.93
C ARG A 70 -6.53 2.55 -17.43
N ILE A 71 -5.71 1.80 -16.70
CA ILE A 71 -5.65 1.87 -15.25
C ILE A 71 -4.64 2.92 -14.82
N LYS A 72 -5.00 3.69 -13.80
CA LYS A 72 -4.07 4.56 -13.09
C LYS A 72 -3.15 3.73 -12.19
N ARG A 73 -2.26 4.39 -11.48
CA ARG A 73 -1.40 3.73 -10.51
C ARG A 73 -2.23 2.97 -9.47
N VAL A 74 -1.83 1.75 -9.13
CA VAL A 74 -2.41 1.00 -8.03
C VAL A 74 -2.18 1.75 -6.71
N HIS A 75 -3.27 1.99 -5.99
CA HIS A 75 -3.27 2.69 -4.70
C HIS A 75 -2.98 1.77 -3.53
N GLY A 76 -3.27 0.48 -3.67
CA GLY A 76 -3.09 -0.54 -2.65
C GLY A 76 -3.90 -1.78 -3.01
N ARG A 77 -4.04 -2.69 -2.06
CA ARG A 77 -4.86 -3.90 -2.21
C ARG A 77 -6.03 -3.86 -1.23
N SER A 78 -7.20 -4.31 -1.67
CA SER A 78 -8.40 -4.37 -0.83
C SER A 78 -8.24 -5.33 0.36
N ASP A 79 -7.47 -6.41 0.17
CA ASP A 79 -7.20 -7.41 1.21
C ASP A 79 -6.07 -7.00 2.20
N ASP A 80 -5.32 -5.97 1.89
CA ASP A 80 -4.28 -5.41 2.78
C ASP A 80 -4.77 -4.11 3.47
N MET A 81 -6.00 -3.66 3.21
CA MET A 81 -6.55 -2.42 3.76
C MET A 81 -6.78 -2.54 5.26
N MET A 82 -6.37 -1.53 6.00
CA MET A 82 -6.65 -1.38 7.43
C MET A 82 -7.68 -0.26 7.62
N ILE A 83 -8.69 -0.49 8.45
CA ILE A 83 -9.62 0.56 8.87
C ILE A 83 -9.21 1.01 10.27
N ILE A 84 -8.67 2.22 10.39
CA ILE A 84 -8.17 2.77 11.65
C ILE A 84 -8.94 4.04 11.96
N ARG A 85 -9.71 4.03 13.04
CA ARG A 85 -10.57 5.16 13.43
C ARG A 85 -11.46 5.67 12.29
N GLY A 86 -11.98 4.74 11.47
CA GLY A 86 -12.82 5.06 10.31
C GLY A 86 -12.06 5.56 9.07
N VAL A 87 -10.73 5.55 9.08
CA VAL A 87 -9.90 5.93 7.93
C VAL A 87 -9.35 4.67 7.27
N ASN A 88 -9.52 4.55 5.95
CA ASN A 88 -8.95 3.47 5.15
C ASN A 88 -7.47 3.73 4.87
N ILE A 89 -6.60 2.86 5.38
CA ILE A 89 -5.14 2.97 5.25
C ILE A 89 -4.60 1.74 4.55
N TYR A 90 -3.75 1.97 3.57
CA TYR A 90 -3.05 0.91 2.84
C TYR A 90 -1.57 0.88 3.22
N PRO A 91 -0.98 -0.30 3.52
CA PRO A 91 0.43 -0.43 3.85
C PRO A 91 1.37 0.22 2.83
N ILE A 92 1.01 0.21 1.55
CA ILE A 92 1.79 0.84 0.47
C ILE A 92 1.94 2.37 0.64
N GLN A 93 1.00 3.04 1.34
CA GLN A 93 1.13 4.47 1.63
C GLN A 93 2.28 4.70 2.61
N ILE A 94 2.36 3.86 3.65
CA ILE A 94 3.44 3.88 4.64
C ILE A 94 4.77 3.52 3.98
N GLU A 95 4.80 2.49 3.12
CA GLU A 95 5.98 2.07 2.37
C GLU A 95 6.56 3.21 1.52
N LYS A 96 5.72 3.97 0.82
CA LYS A 96 6.17 5.15 0.04
C LYS A 96 6.81 6.23 0.89
N ILE A 97 6.29 6.41 2.12
CA ILE A 97 6.86 7.39 3.05
C ILE A 97 8.23 6.92 3.51
N ILE A 98 8.36 5.64 3.93
CA ILE A 98 9.63 5.03 4.35
C ILE A 98 10.66 5.08 3.23
N ALA A 99 10.28 4.72 2.00
CA ALA A 99 11.15 4.76 0.83
C ALA A 99 11.70 6.17 0.53
N GLY A 100 10.97 7.22 0.93
CA GLY A 100 11.44 8.61 0.83
C GLY A 100 12.60 8.94 1.79
N TYR A 101 12.92 8.06 2.72
CA TYR A 101 14.03 8.15 3.68
C TYR A 101 15.05 7.02 3.52
N SER A 102 15.19 6.47 2.31
CA SER A 102 16.06 5.33 2.00
C SER A 102 17.55 5.55 2.29
N GLY A 103 17.98 6.78 2.53
CA GLY A 103 19.34 7.08 3.03
C GLY A 103 19.56 6.61 4.47
N ASP A 104 18.53 6.65 5.30
CA ASP A 104 18.56 6.30 6.72
C ASP A 104 17.82 5.01 7.05
N LEU A 105 16.72 4.75 6.36
CA LEU A 105 15.81 3.64 6.63
C LEU A 105 15.95 2.53 5.61
N SER A 106 15.86 1.30 6.08
CA SER A 106 15.76 0.12 5.22
C SER A 106 14.30 -0.08 4.71
N ALA A 107 14.13 -0.99 3.76
CA ALA A 107 12.80 -1.39 3.29
C ALA A 107 12.08 -2.35 4.27
N HIS A 108 12.70 -2.68 5.42
CA HIS A 108 12.14 -3.59 6.41
C HIS A 108 11.38 -2.82 7.48
N TYR A 109 10.08 -3.04 7.50
CA TYR A 109 9.18 -2.41 8.47
C TYR A 109 8.01 -3.34 8.78
N VAL A 110 7.38 -3.10 9.92
CA VAL A 110 6.11 -3.72 10.32
C VAL A 110 5.16 -2.67 10.88
N ILE A 111 3.88 -2.94 10.77
CA ILE A 111 2.80 -2.09 11.24
C ILE A 111 2.06 -2.89 12.32
N ASN A 112 2.15 -2.44 13.55
CA ASN A 112 1.40 -3.01 14.67
C ASN A 112 0.14 -2.18 14.89
N VAL A 113 -1.02 -2.84 14.83
CA VAL A 113 -2.32 -2.25 15.13
C VAL A 113 -2.81 -2.83 16.44
N GLU A 114 -2.97 -1.98 17.44
CA GLU A 114 -3.48 -2.35 18.77
C GLU A 114 -4.77 -1.57 19.04
N THR A 115 -5.78 -2.24 19.60
CA THR A 115 -6.98 -1.57 20.09
C THR A 115 -6.87 -1.44 21.60
N ASP A 116 -6.74 -0.22 22.09
CA ASP A 116 -6.76 0.12 23.52
C ASP A 116 -7.99 0.97 23.84
N ARG A 117 -8.85 0.49 24.76
CA ARG A 117 -10.08 1.18 25.21
C ARG A 117 -10.93 1.73 24.07
N ASN A 118 -11.20 0.91 23.04
CA ASN A 118 -11.95 1.26 21.82
C ASN A 118 -11.27 2.30 20.93
N MET A 119 -9.99 2.56 21.07
CA MET A 119 -9.22 3.41 20.17
C MET A 119 -8.08 2.62 19.56
N ASP A 120 -8.04 2.61 18.22
CA ASP A 120 -6.95 1.98 17.50
C ASP A 120 -5.69 2.85 17.56
N LYS A 121 -4.58 2.20 17.84
CA LYS A 121 -3.24 2.77 17.90
C LYS A 121 -2.37 2.06 16.87
N ILE A 122 -1.73 2.83 16.01
CA ILE A 122 -0.75 2.31 15.04
C ILE A 122 0.65 2.63 15.54
N THR A 123 1.48 1.60 15.57
CA THR A 123 2.92 1.71 15.76
C THR A 123 3.63 1.17 14.53
N ILE A 124 4.43 2.01 13.87
CA ILE A 124 5.24 1.63 12.73
C ILE A 124 6.66 1.40 13.25
N VAL A 125 7.16 0.19 13.12
CA VAL A 125 8.53 -0.20 13.49
C VAL A 125 9.35 -0.34 12.22
N VAL A 126 10.45 0.41 12.09
CA VAL A 126 11.28 0.45 10.88
C VAL A 126 12.73 0.22 11.25
N GLU A 127 13.42 -0.61 10.47
CA GLU A 127 14.86 -0.78 10.61
C GLU A 127 15.63 0.38 10.01
N MET A 128 16.67 0.81 10.72
CA MET A 128 17.67 1.73 10.19
C MET A 128 18.63 0.99 9.24
N ASN A 129 19.25 1.73 8.31
CA ASN A 129 20.32 1.16 7.46
C ASN A 129 21.60 0.88 8.23
N ASN A 130 21.87 1.67 9.28
CA ASN A 130 23.03 1.53 10.15
C ASN A 130 22.57 1.43 11.60
N TYR A 131 23.46 0.95 12.48
CA TYR A 131 23.19 0.88 13.92
C TYR A 131 22.88 2.27 14.49
N ILE A 132 21.88 2.33 15.39
CA ILE A 132 21.38 3.58 15.99
C ILE A 132 22.50 4.33 16.73
N GLU A 133 23.47 3.63 17.29
CA GLU A 133 24.62 4.21 18.00
C GLU A 133 25.51 5.09 17.11
N PHE A 134 25.43 4.94 15.79
CA PHE A 134 26.19 5.78 14.84
C PHE A 134 25.55 7.15 14.58
N TYR A 135 24.34 7.38 15.09
CA TYR A 135 23.62 8.62 14.93
C TYR A 135 23.57 9.43 16.22
N THR A 136 23.61 10.74 16.12
CA THR A 136 23.40 11.61 17.29
C THR A 136 21.94 11.58 17.71
N GLN A 137 21.67 11.77 19.00
CA GLN A 137 20.32 11.86 19.54
C GLN A 137 19.50 12.97 18.88
N GLU A 138 20.13 14.11 18.63
CA GLU A 138 19.48 15.25 17.96
C GLU A 138 19.02 14.87 16.53
N TYR A 139 19.86 14.15 15.79
CA TYR A 139 19.53 13.66 14.45
C TYR A 139 18.35 12.70 14.47
N LEU A 140 18.35 11.71 15.37
CA LEU A 140 17.28 10.73 15.51
C LEU A 140 15.93 11.38 15.89
N ILE A 141 15.94 12.37 16.79
CA ILE A 141 14.75 13.12 17.16
C ILE A 141 14.19 13.87 15.95
N LYS A 142 15.05 14.56 15.18
CA LYS A 142 14.67 15.29 13.98
C LYS A 142 14.15 14.37 12.90
N LEU A 143 14.81 13.24 12.67
CA LEU A 143 14.41 12.23 11.70
C LEU A 143 13.01 11.66 12.04
N LYS A 144 12.83 11.21 13.29
CA LYS A 144 11.53 10.71 13.78
C LYS A 144 10.43 11.74 13.60
N LYS A 145 10.66 12.98 13.97
CA LYS A 145 9.69 14.07 13.83
C LYS A 145 9.29 14.26 12.37
N ASN A 146 10.25 14.35 11.46
CA ASN A 146 9.99 14.55 10.03
C ASN A 146 9.14 13.42 9.44
N ILE A 147 9.43 12.16 9.82
CA ILE A 147 8.67 10.99 9.35
C ILE A 147 7.25 11.02 9.92
N ILE A 148 7.08 11.27 11.22
CA ILE A 148 5.77 11.35 11.87
C ILE A 148 4.92 12.45 11.26
N ASP A 149 5.49 13.65 11.01
CA ASP A 149 4.80 14.76 10.38
C ASP A 149 4.36 14.42 8.95
N ARG A 150 5.16 13.64 8.22
CA ARG A 150 4.82 13.16 6.88
C ARG A 150 3.74 12.10 6.92
N LEU A 151 3.83 11.13 7.84
CA LEU A 151 2.79 10.13 8.08
C LEU A 151 1.45 10.79 8.38
N TYR A 152 1.44 11.78 9.28
CA TYR A 152 0.21 12.49 9.62
C TYR A 152 -0.39 13.22 8.42
N ARG A 153 0.42 13.89 7.60
CA ARG A 153 -0.07 14.60 6.40
C ARG A 153 -0.69 13.67 5.36
N GLU A 154 -0.10 12.49 5.18
CA GLU A 154 -0.56 11.53 4.16
C GLU A 154 -1.73 10.65 4.65
N LEU A 155 -1.72 10.24 5.92
CA LEU A 155 -2.68 9.28 6.46
C LEU A 155 -3.82 9.94 7.25
N GLN A 156 -3.66 11.21 7.65
CA GLN A 156 -4.60 11.97 8.50
C GLN A 156 -4.88 11.31 9.86
N ILE A 157 -3.96 10.47 10.35
CA ILE A 157 -3.99 9.83 11.65
C ILE A 157 -2.64 9.96 12.36
N HIS A 158 -2.68 9.96 13.70
CA HIS A 158 -1.46 9.92 14.50
C HIS A 158 -0.93 8.49 14.63
N CYS A 159 0.31 8.29 14.20
CA CYS A 159 1.06 7.05 14.32
C CYS A 159 2.23 7.21 15.29
N LEU A 160 2.57 6.14 15.99
CA LEU A 160 3.86 6.03 16.67
C LEU A 160 4.90 5.48 15.67
N LEU A 161 6.16 5.93 15.85
CA LEU A 161 7.29 5.46 15.05
C LEU A 161 8.39 4.96 15.98
N GLU A 162 8.80 3.73 15.75
CA GLU A 162 9.95 3.11 16.41
C GLU A 162 11.04 2.84 15.38
N LEU A 163 12.24 3.33 15.63
CA LEU A 163 13.43 3.03 14.84
C LEU A 163 14.22 1.95 15.58
N VAL A 164 14.54 0.88 14.87
CA VAL A 164 15.28 -0.25 15.42
C VAL A 164 16.54 -0.51 14.61
N ASN A 165 17.49 -1.23 15.21
CA ASN A 165 18.73 -1.61 14.55
C ASN A 165 18.51 -2.51 13.35
N PRO A 166 19.43 -2.57 12.38
CA PRO A 166 19.37 -3.54 11.30
C PRO A 166 19.20 -4.97 11.83
N GLU A 167 18.49 -5.79 11.06
CA GLU A 167 18.27 -7.22 11.37
C GLU A 167 17.47 -7.52 12.64
N THR A 168 16.77 -6.53 13.20
CA THR A 168 15.89 -6.70 14.37
C THR A 168 14.56 -7.35 14.01
N LEU A 169 14.04 -7.07 12.81
CA LEU A 169 12.76 -7.61 12.35
C LEU A 169 12.93 -8.99 11.69
N LYS A 170 12.03 -9.91 11.99
CA LYS A 170 12.03 -11.22 11.35
C LYS A 170 11.92 -11.12 9.83
N ARG A 171 12.75 -11.86 9.12
CA ARG A 171 12.65 -12.00 7.66
C ARG A 171 11.56 -13.01 7.32
N SER A 172 10.66 -12.63 6.41
CA SER A 172 9.63 -13.53 5.89
C SER A 172 10.19 -14.34 4.74
N GLU A 173 10.00 -15.65 4.75
CA GLU A 173 10.18 -16.48 3.58
C GLU A 173 8.96 -16.29 2.67
N GLY A 174 9.11 -15.59 1.53
CA GLY A 174 8.04 -15.28 0.59
C GLY A 174 7.42 -13.89 0.79
N LYS A 175 6.10 -13.75 0.57
CA LYS A 175 5.40 -12.45 0.71
C LYS A 175 5.43 -11.98 2.16
N ALA A 176 6.05 -10.83 2.41
CA ALA A 176 6.18 -10.28 3.76
C ALA A 176 4.81 -9.90 4.35
N LYS A 177 4.43 -10.49 5.49
CA LYS A 177 3.31 -10.00 6.30
C LYS A 177 3.77 -8.69 6.96
N ARG A 178 3.16 -7.58 6.60
CA ARG A 178 3.51 -6.23 7.08
C ARG A 178 2.66 -5.76 8.24
N VAL A 179 1.43 -6.27 8.38
CA VAL A 179 0.44 -5.80 9.34
C VAL A 179 0.19 -6.88 10.39
N PHE A 180 0.26 -6.49 11.65
CA PHE A 180 0.00 -7.35 12.81
C PHE A 180 -1.06 -6.70 13.69
N TYR A 181 -2.10 -7.46 14.03
CA TYR A 181 -3.19 -7.05 14.90
C TYR A 181 -3.02 -7.68 16.28
N ASN A 182 -3.26 -6.89 17.35
CA ASN A 182 -3.26 -7.33 18.73
C ASN A 182 -2.09 -8.25 19.11
N ARG A 183 -0.91 -7.66 19.40
CA ARG A 183 0.19 -8.29 20.17
C ARG A 183 0.78 -9.61 19.68
N GLU A 184 0.54 -10.04 18.46
CA GLU A 184 1.45 -11.00 17.87
C GLU A 184 2.77 -10.26 17.60
N LEU A 185 3.60 -10.19 18.63
CA LEU A 185 4.89 -9.51 18.58
C LEU A 185 5.72 -10.09 17.44
N ALA A 186 5.99 -9.26 16.43
CA ALA A 186 6.96 -9.55 15.38
C ALA A 186 8.43 -9.49 15.91
N LEU A 187 8.59 -9.47 17.21
CA LEU A 187 9.88 -9.49 17.92
C LEU A 187 10.21 -10.93 18.29
N SER A 188 11.31 -11.43 17.81
CA SER A 188 11.93 -12.69 18.19
C SER A 188 12.90 -12.49 19.32
#